data_3f610f8b25bda96e0667d1d6f351d104
#
_entry.id   3f610f8b25bda96e0667d1d6f351d104
#
_cell.length_a   1.000
_cell.length_b   1.000
_cell.length_c   1.000
_cell.angle_alpha   90.00
_cell.angle_beta   90.00
_cell.angle_gamma   90.00
#
_symmetry.space_group_name_H-M   'P 1'
#
loop_
_entity.id
_entity.type
_entity.pdbx_description
1 polymer ?
#
loop_
_entity_poly.entity_id
_entity_poly.type
_entity_poly.pdbx_seq_one_letter_code
_entity_poly.pdbx_strand_id
1 'polypeptide(L)'
;MNPFFILFFLLTLFSCSPETELKPYGKLKELKPLKKITRTYWPTEKWRTANPEEKGFKLEPFNKAIEYAFSRQGNEEDRKGIRTDSLIIIKDAYLVFERYERDYTENSLHLLWSVTKSYTQALIGIAVKEGLLSLDEPAYKYYKPLEKKHKDITIRHILNMASGLDADEGYESGPLTSTVVAMLYTRGRNDMGEFCSNLPKRGEPGRYVYYSSCDTNILSAILKSVLKDSYLSFVQEKLFQTIGVKQYSWEADRSGTLIGSSYLYKTPRDVARFAFLYLNQGRWAENQILPENWLTFTRTISPAYKETPYYKGLSEDNMTSQWYTNTGYPERGIPKAWPDADENMIAALGHWGQQIFIFFDRDLIIVRLGDDRDGSFDQNKFLKMILESLQ
;
A
#
# COMPACT_ATOMS: atom_id res chain seq x y z
N MET A 1 21.36 -11.22 -73.19
CA MET A 1 21.89 -10.43 -72.05
C MET A 1 20.96 -10.60 -70.90
N ASN A 2 21.33 -11.46 -69.97
CA ASN A 2 20.57 -11.71 -68.73
C ASN A 2 21.12 -10.84 -67.61
N PRO A 3 20.31 -10.17 -66.80
CA PRO A 3 20.76 -9.63 -65.49
C PRO A 3 20.48 -10.65 -64.42
N PHE A 4 21.52 -10.97 -63.66
CA PHE A 4 21.49 -11.73 -62.41
C PHE A 4 20.76 -10.95 -61.30
N PHE A 5 19.72 -11.57 -60.74
CA PHE A 5 19.14 -11.15 -59.46
C PHE A 5 19.93 -11.80 -58.32
N ILE A 6 20.66 -11.00 -57.56
CA ILE A 6 21.30 -11.42 -56.32
C ILE A 6 20.30 -11.25 -55.20
N LEU A 7 19.80 -12.37 -54.65
CA LEU A 7 18.92 -12.43 -53.48
C LEU A 7 19.77 -12.33 -52.22
N PHE A 8 19.76 -11.17 -51.55
CA PHE A 8 20.37 -11.03 -50.23
C PHE A 8 19.47 -11.67 -49.17
N PHE A 9 19.88 -12.83 -48.63
CA PHE A 9 19.31 -13.39 -47.40
C PHE A 9 19.84 -12.60 -46.23
N LEU A 10 18.99 -11.76 -45.63
CA LEU A 10 19.24 -11.16 -44.32
C LEU A 10 19.03 -12.26 -43.25
N LEU A 11 20.12 -12.85 -42.78
CA LEU A 11 20.12 -13.64 -41.54
C LEU A 11 19.91 -12.69 -40.36
N THR A 12 18.68 -12.60 -39.86
CA THR A 12 18.41 -12.03 -38.56
C THR A 12 18.94 -12.97 -37.49
N LEU A 13 20.13 -12.65 -36.98
CA LEU A 13 20.64 -13.25 -35.74
C LEU A 13 19.71 -12.84 -34.60
N PHE A 14 18.82 -13.75 -34.21
CA PHE A 14 18.16 -13.68 -32.91
C PHE A 14 19.26 -13.81 -31.87
N SER A 15 19.68 -12.71 -31.31
CA SER A 15 20.46 -12.66 -30.06
C SER A 15 19.59 -13.24 -28.97
N CYS A 16 19.70 -14.52 -28.67
CA CYS A 16 19.27 -15.06 -27.38
C CYS A 16 20.08 -14.35 -26.31
N SER A 17 19.44 -13.44 -25.58
CA SER A 17 19.99 -12.94 -24.31
C SER A 17 20.22 -14.19 -23.43
N PRO A 18 21.39 -14.34 -22.77
CA PRO A 18 21.60 -15.46 -21.90
C PRO A 18 20.49 -15.42 -20.82
N GLU A 19 19.72 -16.51 -20.72
CA GLU A 19 18.86 -16.74 -19.55
C GLU A 19 19.74 -16.55 -18.32
N THR A 20 19.46 -15.50 -17.56
CA THR A 20 20.19 -15.27 -16.31
C THR A 20 19.85 -16.45 -15.40
N GLU A 21 20.82 -17.32 -15.15
CA GLU A 21 20.69 -18.44 -14.24
C GLU A 21 20.15 -17.90 -12.91
N LEU A 22 18.90 -18.23 -12.58
CA LEU A 22 18.27 -17.79 -11.35
C LEU A 22 19.01 -18.47 -10.19
N LYS A 23 19.77 -17.71 -9.41
CA LYS A 23 20.44 -18.24 -8.23
C LYS A 23 19.43 -18.91 -7.30
N PRO A 24 19.81 -20.02 -6.63
CA PRO A 24 18.93 -20.67 -5.68
C PRO A 24 18.49 -19.69 -4.58
N TYR A 25 17.19 -19.74 -4.27
CA TYR A 25 16.54 -18.76 -3.40
C TYR A 25 16.86 -19.00 -1.93
N GLY A 26 17.27 -17.94 -1.22
CA GLY A 26 17.41 -17.96 0.23
C GLY A 26 16.07 -18.13 0.97
N LYS A 27 16.14 -18.34 2.26
CA LYS A 27 14.96 -18.28 3.14
C LYS A 27 14.57 -16.81 3.33
N LEU A 28 13.26 -16.53 3.40
CA LEU A 28 12.79 -15.23 3.83
C LEU A 28 13.31 -14.93 5.23
N LYS A 29 13.67 -13.66 5.47
CA LYS A 29 14.13 -13.21 6.78
C LYS A 29 13.07 -13.48 7.85
N GLU A 30 13.46 -14.09 8.95
CA GLU A 30 12.58 -14.27 10.09
C GLU A 30 12.30 -12.92 10.76
N LEU A 31 11.02 -12.64 10.97
CA LEU A 31 10.58 -11.40 11.57
C LEU A 31 10.75 -11.44 13.10
N LYS A 32 11.25 -10.35 13.68
CA LYS A 32 11.19 -10.19 15.13
C LYS A 32 9.75 -10.25 15.61
N PRO A 33 9.44 -11.01 16.68
CA PRO A 33 8.13 -10.96 17.32
C PRO A 33 7.79 -9.54 17.76
N LEU A 34 6.54 -9.13 17.56
CA LEU A 34 6.06 -7.84 18.06
C LEU A 34 5.82 -7.92 19.56
N LYS A 35 6.27 -6.89 20.29
CA LYS A 35 5.92 -6.75 21.69
C LYS A 35 4.42 -6.52 21.85
N LYS A 36 3.78 -7.23 22.77
CA LYS A 36 2.40 -6.96 23.14
C LYS A 36 2.37 -5.71 24.02
N ILE A 37 1.74 -4.66 23.53
CA ILE A 37 1.54 -3.42 24.28
C ILE A 37 0.17 -3.48 24.95
N THR A 38 0.14 -3.33 26.28
CA THR A 38 -1.13 -3.19 27.02
C THR A 38 -1.60 -1.74 26.91
N ARG A 39 -2.81 -1.54 26.40
CA ARG A 39 -3.42 -0.23 26.24
C ARG A 39 -4.54 -0.01 27.26
N THR A 40 -4.53 1.15 27.89
CA THR A 40 -5.62 1.63 28.75
C THR A 40 -6.46 2.72 28.08
N TYR A 41 -6.07 3.13 26.87
CA TYR A 41 -6.75 4.18 26.12
C TYR A 41 -6.80 3.84 24.63
N TRP A 42 -7.97 4.09 24.03
CA TRP A 42 -8.26 3.91 22.61
C TRP A 42 -8.88 5.18 22.06
N PRO A 43 -8.36 5.75 20.96
CA PRO A 43 -8.79 7.04 20.44
C PRO A 43 -10.09 6.94 19.61
N THR A 44 -11.08 6.14 20.06
CA THR A 44 -12.36 5.93 19.37
C THR A 44 -13.12 7.24 19.20
N GLU A 45 -13.23 8.01 20.29
CA GLU A 45 -13.92 9.31 20.26
C GLU A 45 -12.97 10.47 19.89
N LYS A 46 -11.81 10.53 20.51
CA LYS A 46 -10.82 11.57 20.29
C LYS A 46 -9.41 11.08 20.58
N TRP A 47 -8.42 11.71 20.02
CA TRP A 47 -7.03 11.55 20.42
C TRP A 47 -6.78 12.34 21.71
N ARG A 48 -6.08 11.73 22.67
CA ARG A 48 -5.47 12.49 23.77
C ARG A 48 -4.16 13.08 23.27
N THR A 49 -3.80 14.26 23.78
CA THR A 49 -2.61 15.01 23.37
C THR A 49 -1.55 15.01 24.44
N ALA A 50 -0.30 15.17 24.05
CA ALA A 50 0.83 15.43 24.92
C ALA A 50 1.87 16.29 24.17
N ASN A 51 2.73 16.99 24.90
CA ASN A 51 3.84 17.68 24.29
C ASN A 51 4.90 16.66 23.80
N PRO A 52 5.60 16.93 22.68
CA PRO A 52 6.62 16.02 22.16
C PRO A 52 7.69 15.66 23.22
N GLU A 53 8.14 16.60 24.02
CA GLU A 53 9.13 16.36 25.08
C GLU A 53 8.67 15.36 26.13
N GLU A 54 7.40 15.40 26.55
CA GLU A 54 6.80 14.44 27.49
C GLU A 54 6.80 12.99 26.93
N LYS A 55 7.00 12.88 25.62
CA LYS A 55 7.05 11.61 24.88
C LYS A 55 8.43 11.27 24.33
N GLY A 56 9.45 11.90 24.90
CA GLY A 56 10.84 11.56 24.65
C GLY A 56 11.46 12.21 23.40
N PHE A 57 10.82 13.23 22.81
CA PHE A 57 11.42 13.99 21.73
C PHE A 57 12.27 15.15 22.27
N LYS A 58 13.47 15.33 21.72
CA LYS A 58 14.25 16.55 21.88
C LYS A 58 13.69 17.60 20.94
N LEU A 59 13.25 18.75 21.47
CA LEU A 59 12.52 19.76 20.69
C LEU A 59 13.31 20.31 19.51
N GLU A 60 14.58 20.64 19.69
CA GLU A 60 15.37 21.26 18.63
C GLU A 60 15.47 20.37 17.38
N PRO A 61 15.95 19.10 17.46
CA PRO A 61 15.97 18.23 16.29
C PRO A 61 14.57 17.85 15.80
N PHE A 62 13.57 17.72 16.68
CA PHE A 62 12.18 17.48 16.28
C PHE A 62 11.65 18.63 15.42
N ASN A 63 11.81 19.88 15.86
CA ASN A 63 11.33 21.04 15.13
C ASN A 63 12.04 21.18 13.77
N LYS A 64 13.34 20.87 13.69
CA LYS A 64 14.06 20.82 12.40
C LYS A 64 13.45 19.79 11.44
N ALA A 65 13.03 18.63 11.93
CA ALA A 65 12.34 17.64 11.11
C ALA A 65 10.98 18.16 10.62
N ILE A 66 10.23 18.85 11.49
CA ILE A 66 8.95 19.48 11.13
C ILE A 66 9.17 20.59 10.08
N GLU A 67 10.14 21.45 10.28
CA GLU A 67 10.49 22.51 9.31
C GLU A 67 10.86 21.90 7.95
N TYR A 68 11.62 20.82 7.93
CA TYR A 68 11.92 20.10 6.70
C TYR A 68 10.64 19.59 6.01
N ALA A 69 9.72 18.96 6.76
CA ALA A 69 8.48 18.43 6.20
C ALA A 69 7.58 19.52 5.59
N PHE A 70 7.69 20.75 6.06
CA PHE A 70 6.94 21.91 5.58
C PHE A 70 7.80 22.96 4.86
N SER A 71 9.03 22.62 4.49
CA SER A 71 9.92 23.49 3.73
C SER A 71 9.46 23.62 2.28
N ARG A 72 8.38 24.37 2.09
CA ARG A 72 7.75 24.55 0.80
C ARG A 72 8.72 25.17 -0.21
N GLN A 73 8.79 24.56 -1.38
CA GLN A 73 9.59 25.04 -2.49
C GLN A 73 8.71 25.19 -3.73
N GLY A 74 9.05 26.15 -4.60
CA GLY A 74 8.29 26.38 -5.82
C GLY A 74 6.98 27.15 -5.61
N ASN A 75 6.26 27.38 -6.69
CA ASN A 75 4.96 28.04 -6.68
C ASN A 75 3.80 27.02 -6.60
N GLU A 76 2.60 27.50 -6.35
CA GLU A 76 1.39 26.65 -6.25
C GLU A 76 1.01 26.01 -7.59
N GLU A 77 1.23 26.71 -8.68
CA GLU A 77 0.78 26.29 -10.01
C GLU A 77 1.57 25.09 -10.51
N ASP A 78 2.89 25.09 -10.30
CA ASP A 78 3.78 24.01 -10.74
C ASP A 78 3.64 22.73 -9.91
N ARG A 79 3.13 22.83 -8.69
CA ARG A 79 3.01 21.72 -7.73
C ARG A 79 4.30 20.90 -7.55
N LYS A 80 5.44 21.59 -7.60
CA LYS A 80 6.77 21.02 -7.39
C LYS A 80 7.27 21.32 -5.98
N GLY A 81 8.29 20.58 -5.56
CA GLY A 81 8.87 20.73 -4.23
C GLY A 81 8.07 19.99 -3.16
N ILE A 82 8.49 20.17 -1.91
CA ILE A 82 7.83 19.61 -0.74
C ILE A 82 6.50 20.32 -0.52
N ARG A 83 5.41 19.55 -0.54
CA ARG A 83 4.03 20.06 -0.48
C ARG A 83 3.20 19.26 0.52
N THR A 84 3.56 19.36 1.78
CA THR A 84 2.82 18.72 2.87
C THR A 84 1.53 19.48 3.14
N ASP A 85 0.40 18.76 3.12
CA ASP A 85 -0.93 19.27 3.47
C ASP A 85 -1.26 19.04 4.93
N SER A 86 -0.84 17.87 5.44
CA SER A 86 -0.98 17.53 6.85
C SER A 86 0.11 16.59 7.31
N LEU A 87 0.53 16.76 8.55
CA LEU A 87 1.44 15.86 9.25
C LEU A 87 0.88 15.58 10.64
N ILE A 88 0.78 14.29 10.98
CA ILE A 88 0.37 13.82 12.32
C ILE A 88 1.42 12.88 12.85
N ILE A 89 1.79 13.05 14.12
CA ILE A 89 2.70 12.16 14.83
C ILE A 89 2.01 11.66 16.10
N ILE A 90 1.89 10.34 16.21
CA ILE A 90 1.34 9.65 17.38
C ILE A 90 2.49 8.92 18.07
N LYS A 91 2.68 9.16 19.35
CA LYS A 91 3.68 8.49 20.19
C LYS A 91 3.03 8.00 21.50
N ASP A 92 3.19 6.71 21.84
CA ASP A 92 2.63 6.08 23.03
C ASP A 92 1.11 6.30 23.17
N ALA A 93 0.37 6.21 22.06
CA ALA A 93 -1.06 6.49 21.94
C ALA A 93 -1.47 7.96 22.22
N TYR A 94 -0.54 8.92 22.17
CA TYR A 94 -0.83 10.35 22.22
C TYR A 94 -0.56 11.00 20.88
N LEU A 95 -1.43 11.92 20.48
CA LEU A 95 -1.18 12.87 19.42
C LEU A 95 -0.18 13.91 19.97
N VAL A 96 1.07 13.80 19.53
CA VAL A 96 2.16 14.69 20.01
C VAL A 96 2.40 15.85 19.07
N PHE A 97 1.98 15.71 17.82
CA PHE A 97 2.10 16.78 16.83
C PHE A 97 1.04 16.64 15.75
N GLU A 98 0.46 17.77 15.34
CA GLU A 98 -0.32 17.90 14.12
C GLU A 98 -0.16 19.30 13.54
N ARG A 99 -0.08 19.37 12.22
CA ARG A 99 -0.05 20.62 11.47
C ARG A 99 -0.74 20.42 10.12
N TYR A 100 -1.45 21.45 9.70
CA TYR A 100 -2.22 21.51 8.46
C TYR A 100 -1.84 22.74 7.68
N GLU A 101 -1.78 22.63 6.36
CA GLU A 101 -1.41 23.72 5.44
C GLU A 101 -2.39 23.77 4.27
N ARG A 102 -2.35 24.83 3.48
CA ARG A 102 -3.12 25.00 2.24
C ARG A 102 -4.63 24.78 2.41
N ASP A 103 -5.21 25.42 3.41
CA ASP A 103 -6.65 25.35 3.74
C ASP A 103 -7.15 23.97 4.22
N TYR A 104 -6.26 22.98 4.43
CA TYR A 104 -6.61 21.75 5.13
C TYR A 104 -6.72 21.98 6.64
N THR A 105 -7.59 21.22 7.25
CA THR A 105 -7.84 21.22 8.70
C THR A 105 -7.90 19.78 9.20
N GLU A 106 -8.04 19.61 10.52
CA GLU A 106 -8.25 18.28 11.12
C GLU A 106 -9.51 17.56 10.63
N ASN A 107 -10.46 18.30 10.04
CA ASN A 107 -11.73 17.77 9.51
C ASN A 107 -11.74 17.65 7.98
N SER A 108 -10.70 18.11 7.30
CA SER A 108 -10.64 18.02 5.85
C SER A 108 -10.41 16.58 5.39
N LEU A 109 -11.25 16.10 4.48
CA LEU A 109 -11.03 14.81 3.82
C LEU A 109 -9.91 14.96 2.78
N HIS A 110 -8.90 14.15 2.86
CA HIS A 110 -7.78 14.09 1.92
C HIS A 110 -7.81 12.80 1.12
N LEU A 111 -7.53 12.88 -0.17
CA LEU A 111 -7.41 11.72 -1.07
C LEU A 111 -6.20 10.87 -0.68
N LEU A 112 -6.41 9.60 -0.43
CA LEU A 112 -5.35 8.70 0.06
C LEU A 112 -4.58 7.97 -1.05
N TRP A 113 -5.04 8.05 -2.30
CA TRP A 113 -4.45 7.29 -3.40
C TRP A 113 -4.20 5.83 -3.00
N SER A 114 -3.04 5.29 -3.28
CA SER A 114 -2.74 3.87 -3.05
C SER A 114 -2.67 3.44 -1.58
N VAL A 115 -2.65 4.36 -0.62
CA VAL A 115 -2.88 4.00 0.80
C VAL A 115 -4.23 3.31 0.98
N THR A 116 -5.20 3.56 0.10
CA THR A 116 -6.49 2.85 0.04
C THR A 116 -6.34 1.33 -0.06
N LYS A 117 -5.30 0.83 -0.71
CA LYS A 117 -5.02 -0.61 -0.84
C LYS A 117 -4.88 -1.30 0.51
N SER A 118 -4.27 -0.62 1.47
CA SER A 118 -4.11 -1.14 2.83
C SER A 118 -5.45 -1.27 3.57
N TYR A 119 -6.41 -0.38 3.30
CA TYR A 119 -7.78 -0.52 3.82
C TYR A 119 -8.52 -1.70 3.19
N THR A 120 -8.38 -1.91 1.88
CA THR A 120 -8.92 -3.09 1.20
C THR A 120 -8.33 -4.38 1.79
N GLN A 121 -7.03 -4.39 2.06
CA GLN A 121 -6.34 -5.50 2.72
C GLN A 121 -6.92 -5.79 4.12
N ALA A 122 -7.18 -4.75 4.91
CA ALA A 122 -7.80 -4.90 6.22
C ALA A 122 -9.21 -5.53 6.13
N LEU A 123 -10.03 -5.09 5.18
CA LEU A 123 -11.36 -5.65 4.95
C LEU A 123 -11.31 -7.13 4.53
N ILE A 124 -10.35 -7.51 3.68
CA ILE A 124 -10.09 -8.93 3.37
C ILE A 124 -9.71 -9.68 4.65
N GLY A 125 -8.86 -9.10 5.50
CA GLY A 125 -8.49 -9.68 6.80
C GLY A 125 -9.69 -9.93 7.70
N ILE A 126 -10.59 -8.97 7.79
CA ILE A 126 -11.84 -9.12 8.56
C ILE A 126 -12.71 -10.23 7.97
N ALA A 127 -12.88 -10.27 6.65
CA ALA A 127 -13.66 -11.30 5.97
C ALA A 127 -13.06 -12.72 6.17
N VAL A 128 -11.73 -12.84 6.17
CA VAL A 128 -11.03 -14.10 6.50
C VAL A 128 -11.31 -14.50 7.95
N LYS A 129 -11.22 -13.56 8.89
CA LYS A 129 -11.49 -13.82 10.30
C LYS A 129 -12.93 -14.28 10.55
N GLU A 130 -13.88 -13.73 9.80
CA GLU A 130 -15.29 -14.13 9.87
C GLU A 130 -15.60 -15.43 9.11
N GLY A 131 -14.58 -16.08 8.50
CA GLY A 131 -14.74 -17.33 7.76
C GLY A 131 -15.41 -17.18 6.40
N LEU A 132 -15.55 -15.95 5.90
CA LEU A 132 -16.17 -15.65 4.61
C LEU A 132 -15.23 -15.93 3.42
N LEU A 133 -13.92 -15.85 3.64
CA LEU A 133 -12.87 -16.02 2.64
C LEU A 133 -11.75 -16.93 3.19
N SER A 134 -11.12 -17.68 2.29
CA SER A 134 -9.84 -18.37 2.55
C SER A 134 -8.76 -17.83 1.61
N LEU A 135 -7.58 -17.51 2.16
CA LEU A 135 -6.49 -16.93 1.37
C LEU A 135 -5.95 -17.89 0.30
N ASP A 136 -5.97 -19.18 0.59
CA ASP A 136 -5.33 -20.21 -0.24
C ASP A 136 -6.31 -20.90 -1.20
N GLU A 137 -7.59 -20.58 -1.11
CA GLU A 137 -8.55 -21.03 -2.10
C GLU A 137 -8.46 -20.22 -3.41
N PRO A 138 -8.78 -20.88 -4.56
CA PRO A 138 -8.87 -20.17 -5.83
C PRO A 138 -9.89 -19.03 -5.77
N ALA A 139 -9.45 -17.82 -6.16
CA ALA A 139 -10.26 -16.61 -6.05
C ALA A 139 -11.55 -16.65 -6.89
N TYR A 140 -11.58 -17.44 -7.99
CA TYR A 140 -12.78 -17.60 -8.81
C TYR A 140 -13.98 -18.23 -8.06
N LYS A 141 -13.73 -18.95 -6.95
CA LYS A 141 -14.82 -19.48 -6.11
C LYS A 141 -15.66 -18.36 -5.50
N TYR A 142 -15.02 -17.24 -5.24
CA TYR A 142 -15.62 -16.04 -4.65
C TYR A 142 -16.02 -14.99 -5.69
N TYR A 143 -15.34 -14.96 -6.85
CA TYR A 143 -15.58 -14.00 -7.91
C TYR A 143 -15.51 -14.67 -9.29
N LYS A 144 -16.67 -14.99 -9.83
CA LYS A 144 -16.85 -15.79 -11.06
C LYS A 144 -16.15 -15.25 -12.31
N PRO A 145 -15.99 -13.92 -12.55
CA PRO A 145 -15.26 -13.46 -13.73
C PRO A 145 -13.83 -14.02 -13.87
N LEU A 146 -13.18 -14.43 -12.79
CA LEU A 146 -11.87 -15.08 -12.84
C LEU A 146 -11.90 -16.52 -13.37
N GLU A 147 -13.06 -17.21 -13.33
CA GLU A 147 -13.14 -18.64 -13.63
C GLU A 147 -12.72 -18.99 -15.06
N LYS A 148 -12.98 -18.09 -16.01
CA LYS A 148 -12.73 -18.35 -17.43
C LYS A 148 -11.24 -18.45 -17.77
N LYS A 149 -10.40 -17.63 -17.12
CA LYS A 149 -8.98 -17.46 -17.50
C LYS A 149 -7.99 -17.71 -16.36
N HIS A 150 -8.43 -17.63 -15.10
CA HIS A 150 -7.55 -17.45 -13.94
C HIS A 150 -7.94 -18.34 -12.76
N LYS A 151 -8.20 -19.64 -13.01
CA LYS A 151 -8.61 -20.61 -11.98
C LYS A 151 -7.54 -20.89 -10.92
N ASP A 152 -6.29 -20.61 -11.24
CA ASP A 152 -5.11 -20.85 -10.41
C ASP A 152 -4.72 -19.67 -9.51
N ILE A 153 -5.34 -18.51 -9.70
CA ILE A 153 -5.10 -17.35 -8.86
C ILE A 153 -5.82 -17.52 -7.52
N THR A 154 -5.09 -17.40 -6.40
CA THR A 154 -5.64 -17.38 -5.05
C THR A 154 -5.75 -15.94 -4.53
N ILE A 155 -6.55 -15.73 -3.45
CA ILE A 155 -6.62 -14.43 -2.77
C ILE A 155 -5.22 -14.02 -2.23
N ARG A 156 -4.44 -14.99 -1.75
CA ARG A 156 -3.05 -14.76 -1.30
C ARG A 156 -2.17 -14.21 -2.41
N HIS A 157 -2.26 -14.75 -3.63
CA HIS A 157 -1.49 -14.25 -4.77
C HIS A 157 -1.84 -12.78 -5.05
N ILE A 158 -3.13 -12.43 -5.05
CA ILE A 158 -3.60 -11.07 -5.31
C ILE A 158 -3.14 -10.12 -4.20
N LEU A 159 -3.30 -10.49 -2.92
CA LEU A 159 -2.84 -9.67 -1.79
C LEU A 159 -1.34 -9.38 -1.86
N ASN A 160 -0.53 -10.34 -2.30
CA ASN A 160 0.93 -10.23 -2.40
C ASN A 160 1.41 -9.55 -3.68
N MET A 161 0.53 -8.91 -4.46
CA MET A 161 0.88 -8.30 -5.75
C MET A 161 1.55 -9.30 -6.72
N ALA A 162 1.06 -10.53 -6.71
CA ALA A 162 1.64 -11.66 -7.43
C ALA A 162 0.57 -12.49 -8.15
N SER A 163 -0.50 -11.87 -8.63
CA SER A 163 -1.54 -12.55 -9.42
C SER A 163 -1.04 -13.08 -10.75
N GLY A 164 0.03 -12.49 -11.29
CA GLY A 164 0.54 -12.79 -12.62
C GLY A 164 -0.26 -12.13 -13.76
N LEU A 165 -1.22 -11.26 -13.45
CA LEU A 165 -1.97 -10.50 -14.47
C LEU A 165 -1.10 -9.42 -15.10
N ASP A 166 -1.30 -9.19 -16.41
CA ASP A 166 -0.57 -8.18 -17.17
C ASP A 166 -1.24 -6.80 -17.02
N ALA A 167 -0.98 -6.16 -15.91
CA ALA A 167 -1.45 -4.82 -15.58
C ALA A 167 -0.29 -3.82 -15.58
N ASP A 168 -0.43 -2.72 -16.32
CA ASP A 168 0.51 -1.61 -16.35
C ASP A 168 0.02 -0.47 -15.46
N GLU A 169 0.92 0.08 -14.63
CA GLU A 169 0.64 1.13 -13.63
C GLU A 169 1.15 2.53 -14.05
N GLY A 170 1.50 2.73 -15.30
CA GLY A 170 2.01 3.99 -15.82
C GLY A 170 0.94 5.07 -15.92
N TYR A 171 0.74 5.89 -14.89
CA TYR A 171 -0.26 6.97 -14.88
C TYR A 171 -0.04 8.02 -15.98
N GLU A 172 1.19 8.24 -16.38
CA GLU A 172 1.57 9.23 -17.39
C GLU A 172 1.41 8.72 -18.84
N SER A 173 1.09 7.44 -19.04
CA SER A 173 1.11 6.79 -20.35
C SER A 173 -0.21 6.86 -21.12
N GLY A 174 -1.29 7.35 -20.51
CA GLY A 174 -2.62 7.46 -21.15
C GLY A 174 -3.37 6.12 -21.28
N PRO A 175 -4.68 6.15 -21.62
CA PRO A 175 -5.58 4.98 -21.50
C PRO A 175 -5.39 3.90 -22.57
N LEU A 176 -4.62 4.15 -23.60
CA LEU A 176 -4.33 3.13 -24.63
C LEU A 176 -3.15 2.24 -24.27
N THR A 177 -2.23 2.75 -23.48
CA THR A 177 -0.98 2.08 -23.08
C THR A 177 -0.94 1.72 -21.60
N SER A 178 -1.66 2.44 -20.75
CA SER A 178 -1.73 2.20 -19.30
C SER A 178 -3.00 1.47 -18.90
N THR A 179 -2.84 0.33 -18.24
CA THR A 179 -3.95 -0.45 -17.70
C THR A 179 -4.67 0.30 -16.57
N VAL A 180 -3.93 0.93 -15.65
CA VAL A 180 -4.53 1.66 -14.52
C VAL A 180 -5.35 2.85 -15.00
N VAL A 181 -4.87 3.62 -15.96
CA VAL A 181 -5.63 4.73 -16.56
C VAL A 181 -6.86 4.23 -17.30
N ALA A 182 -6.73 3.12 -18.05
CA ALA A 182 -7.86 2.50 -18.75
C ALA A 182 -8.92 1.98 -17.77
N MET A 183 -8.51 1.37 -16.67
CA MET A 183 -9.38 0.86 -15.62
C MET A 183 -10.14 1.99 -14.92
N LEU A 184 -9.44 3.02 -14.45
CA LEU A 184 -10.03 4.08 -13.62
C LEU A 184 -10.91 5.04 -14.44
N TYR A 185 -10.49 5.41 -15.66
CA TYR A 185 -11.09 6.56 -16.34
C TYR A 185 -11.84 6.23 -17.64
N THR A 186 -11.61 5.07 -18.24
CA THR A 186 -12.19 4.75 -19.55
C THR A 186 -12.85 3.36 -19.60
N ARG A 187 -12.16 2.35 -20.13
CA ARG A 187 -12.73 1.03 -20.43
C ARG A 187 -13.18 0.23 -19.21
N GLY A 188 -12.48 0.39 -18.07
CA GLY A 188 -12.78 -0.35 -16.83
C GLY A 188 -13.79 0.32 -15.91
N ARG A 189 -14.15 1.58 -16.15
CA ARG A 189 -14.96 2.38 -15.20
C ARG A 189 -16.35 1.84 -14.87
N ASN A 190 -16.87 0.93 -15.68
CA ASN A 190 -18.20 0.33 -15.45
C ASN A 190 -18.13 -0.78 -14.41
N ASP A 191 -17.13 -1.63 -14.48
CA ASP A 191 -16.81 -2.71 -13.54
C ASP A 191 -15.30 -2.96 -13.59
N MET A 192 -14.58 -2.39 -12.63
CA MET A 192 -13.12 -2.47 -12.59
C MET A 192 -12.64 -3.89 -12.28
N GLY A 193 -13.38 -4.63 -11.45
CA GLY A 193 -13.07 -6.01 -11.13
C GLY A 193 -13.18 -6.92 -12.36
N GLU A 194 -14.26 -6.80 -13.13
CA GLU A 194 -14.45 -7.57 -14.35
C GLU A 194 -13.41 -7.19 -15.42
N PHE A 195 -13.15 -5.89 -15.61
CA PHE A 195 -12.10 -5.42 -16.52
C PHE A 195 -10.76 -6.08 -16.19
N CYS A 196 -10.32 -6.03 -14.94
CA CYS A 196 -9.07 -6.60 -14.48
C CYS A 196 -9.03 -8.13 -14.60
N SER A 197 -10.15 -8.81 -14.33
CA SER A 197 -10.27 -10.27 -14.48
C SER A 197 -10.17 -10.76 -15.93
N ASN A 198 -10.29 -9.86 -16.90
CA ASN A 198 -10.16 -10.18 -18.32
C ASN A 198 -8.76 -9.94 -18.87
N LEU A 199 -7.84 -9.37 -18.12
CA LEU A 199 -6.45 -9.15 -18.54
C LEU A 199 -5.76 -10.49 -18.89
N PRO A 200 -4.80 -10.50 -19.81
CA PRO A 200 -3.94 -11.66 -20.01
C PRO A 200 -3.02 -11.89 -18.80
N LYS A 201 -2.39 -13.05 -18.73
CA LYS A 201 -1.28 -13.31 -17.83
C LYS A 201 0.02 -12.82 -18.43
N ARG A 202 0.89 -12.21 -17.58
CA ARG A 202 2.30 -11.98 -17.88
C ARG A 202 3.20 -13.04 -17.25
N GLY A 203 2.70 -13.76 -16.24
CA GLY A 203 3.44 -14.82 -15.56
C GLY A 203 2.56 -15.72 -14.71
N GLU A 204 3.15 -16.75 -14.12
CA GLU A 204 2.44 -17.66 -13.22
C GLU A 204 2.12 -16.98 -11.89
N PRO A 205 0.92 -17.21 -11.32
CA PRO A 205 0.55 -16.68 -10.01
C PRO A 205 1.53 -17.10 -8.91
N GLY A 206 1.85 -16.17 -8.03
CA GLY A 206 2.75 -16.37 -6.90
C GLY A 206 4.23 -16.36 -7.24
N ARG A 207 4.58 -16.19 -8.52
CA ARG A 207 5.97 -16.29 -8.98
C ARG A 207 6.71 -14.95 -9.06
N TYR A 208 6.00 -13.88 -9.42
CA TYR A 208 6.59 -12.55 -9.62
C TYR A 208 5.79 -11.49 -8.89
N VAL A 209 6.48 -10.50 -8.34
CA VAL A 209 5.85 -9.31 -7.76
C VAL A 209 5.73 -8.23 -8.82
N TYR A 210 4.50 -7.79 -9.07
CA TYR A 210 4.19 -6.63 -9.89
C TYR A 210 3.16 -5.77 -9.17
N TYR A 211 3.52 -4.54 -8.87
CA TYR A 211 2.56 -3.62 -8.30
C TYR A 211 1.34 -3.47 -9.22
N SER A 212 0.14 -3.67 -8.68
CA SER A 212 -1.08 -3.73 -9.48
C SER A 212 -2.30 -3.18 -8.76
N SER A 213 -2.83 -2.07 -9.26
CA SER A 213 -4.15 -1.55 -8.86
C SER A 213 -5.28 -2.48 -9.30
N CYS A 214 -5.09 -3.23 -10.37
CA CYS A 214 -6.02 -4.27 -10.81
C CYS A 214 -6.19 -5.37 -9.77
N ASP A 215 -5.10 -5.85 -9.18
CA ASP A 215 -5.15 -6.84 -8.11
C ASP A 215 -6.04 -6.37 -6.96
N THR A 216 -5.87 -5.13 -6.53
CA THR A 216 -6.66 -4.62 -5.40
C THR A 216 -8.13 -4.39 -5.76
N ASN A 217 -8.44 -3.98 -6.99
CA ASN A 217 -9.85 -3.85 -7.41
C ASN A 217 -10.54 -5.22 -7.58
N ILE A 218 -9.81 -6.28 -7.92
CA ILE A 218 -10.33 -7.65 -7.86
C ILE A 218 -10.65 -8.03 -6.40
N LEU A 219 -9.80 -7.69 -5.41
CA LEU A 219 -10.11 -7.92 -3.99
C LEU A 219 -11.39 -7.21 -3.55
N SER A 220 -11.58 -5.96 -3.98
CA SER A 220 -12.80 -5.20 -3.70
C SER A 220 -14.04 -5.86 -4.33
N ALA A 221 -13.93 -6.34 -5.57
CA ALA A 221 -15.00 -7.07 -6.26
C ALA A 221 -15.31 -8.43 -5.60
N ILE A 222 -14.30 -9.14 -5.09
CA ILE A 222 -14.48 -10.35 -4.28
C ILE A 222 -15.30 -10.03 -3.02
N LEU A 223 -14.93 -9.00 -2.26
CA LEU A 223 -15.68 -8.59 -1.08
C LEU A 223 -17.13 -8.29 -1.41
N LYS A 224 -17.40 -7.51 -2.45
CA LYS A 224 -18.77 -7.21 -2.88
C LYS A 224 -19.53 -8.47 -3.28
N SER A 225 -18.91 -9.37 -4.03
CA SER A 225 -19.52 -10.62 -4.48
C SER A 225 -19.94 -11.52 -3.32
N VAL A 226 -19.11 -11.60 -2.28
CA VAL A 226 -19.36 -12.44 -1.09
C VAL A 226 -20.38 -11.79 -0.16
N LEU A 227 -20.27 -10.49 0.08
CA LEU A 227 -21.07 -9.74 1.04
C LEU A 227 -22.44 -9.28 0.47
N LYS A 228 -22.57 -9.18 -0.85
CA LYS A 228 -23.80 -8.74 -1.54
C LYS A 228 -24.35 -7.44 -0.95
N ASP A 229 -25.60 -7.45 -0.50
CA ASP A 229 -26.30 -6.27 0.05
C ASP A 229 -25.65 -5.74 1.34
N SER A 230 -24.92 -6.58 2.09
CA SER A 230 -24.21 -6.16 3.30
C SER A 230 -22.82 -5.54 3.02
N TYR A 231 -22.41 -5.38 1.76
CA TYR A 231 -21.06 -4.92 1.42
C TYR A 231 -20.69 -3.57 2.04
N LEU A 232 -21.54 -2.56 1.86
CA LEU A 232 -21.26 -1.23 2.38
C LEU A 232 -21.40 -1.14 3.91
N SER A 233 -22.39 -1.84 4.48
CA SER A 233 -22.54 -1.92 5.94
C SER A 233 -21.37 -2.67 6.59
N PHE A 234 -20.83 -3.71 5.94
CA PHE A 234 -19.65 -4.41 6.42
C PHE A 234 -18.43 -3.47 6.51
N VAL A 235 -18.17 -2.68 5.48
CA VAL A 235 -17.09 -1.68 5.48
C VAL A 235 -17.26 -0.68 6.62
N GLN A 236 -18.48 -0.16 6.76
CA GLN A 236 -18.85 0.82 7.76
C GLN A 236 -18.72 0.26 9.18
N GLU A 237 -19.38 -0.85 9.48
CA GLU A 237 -19.56 -1.39 10.83
C GLU A 237 -18.32 -2.14 11.31
N LYS A 238 -17.74 -3.00 10.43
CA LYS A 238 -16.66 -3.90 10.84
C LYS A 238 -15.29 -3.23 10.90
N LEU A 239 -15.09 -2.13 10.16
CA LEU A 239 -13.82 -1.41 10.18
C LEU A 239 -14.01 0.02 10.72
N PHE A 240 -14.75 0.87 10.03
CA PHE A 240 -14.71 2.30 10.28
C PHE A 240 -15.33 2.69 11.62
N GLN A 241 -16.54 2.28 11.91
CA GLN A 241 -17.19 2.57 13.20
C GLN A 241 -16.43 1.96 14.36
N THR A 242 -15.92 0.74 14.18
CA THR A 242 -15.17 0.05 15.23
C THR A 242 -13.93 0.83 15.68
N ILE A 243 -13.23 1.50 14.77
CA ILE A 243 -12.06 2.32 15.09
C ILE A 243 -12.40 3.82 15.30
N GLY A 244 -13.67 4.16 15.40
CA GLY A 244 -14.15 5.51 15.70
C GLY A 244 -14.09 6.48 14.52
N VAL A 245 -14.06 5.98 13.29
CA VAL A 245 -14.12 6.81 12.09
C VAL A 245 -15.55 7.25 11.85
N LYS A 246 -15.77 8.57 11.86
CA LYS A 246 -17.12 9.17 11.69
C LYS A 246 -17.36 9.69 10.26
N GLN A 247 -16.30 10.08 9.56
CA GLN A 247 -16.41 10.74 8.27
C GLN A 247 -15.41 10.19 7.26
N TYR A 248 -15.91 9.81 6.10
CA TYR A 248 -15.10 9.42 4.94
C TYR A 248 -15.92 9.55 3.65
N SER A 249 -15.22 9.56 2.52
CA SER A 249 -15.79 9.31 1.21
C SER A 249 -14.97 8.21 0.55
N TRP A 250 -15.62 7.25 -0.08
CA TRP A 250 -14.96 6.22 -0.87
C TRP A 250 -15.72 6.05 -2.18
N GLU A 251 -15.07 6.42 -3.28
CA GLU A 251 -15.70 6.33 -4.59
C GLU A 251 -15.89 4.87 -5.02
N ALA A 252 -16.94 4.64 -5.79
CA ALA A 252 -17.24 3.34 -6.39
C ALA A 252 -17.25 3.43 -7.92
N ASP A 253 -16.98 2.31 -8.58
CA ASP A 253 -17.24 2.17 -10.01
C ASP A 253 -18.75 2.13 -10.28
N ARG A 254 -19.14 2.09 -11.57
CA ARG A 254 -20.56 2.07 -11.94
C ARG A 254 -21.30 0.80 -11.54
N SER A 255 -20.58 -0.29 -11.26
CA SER A 255 -21.17 -1.51 -10.69
C SER A 255 -21.51 -1.37 -9.20
N GLY A 256 -21.08 -0.28 -8.55
CA GLY A 256 -21.20 -0.05 -7.11
C GLY A 256 -20.11 -0.76 -6.30
N THR A 257 -19.02 -1.19 -6.92
CA THR A 257 -17.84 -1.72 -6.25
C THR A 257 -16.93 -0.57 -5.82
N LEU A 258 -16.59 -0.46 -4.55
CA LEU A 258 -15.64 0.55 -4.05
C LEU A 258 -14.29 0.40 -4.77
N ILE A 259 -13.72 1.51 -5.20
CA ILE A 259 -12.42 1.52 -5.90
C ILE A 259 -11.33 1.17 -4.88
N GLY A 260 -11.08 -0.13 -4.71
CA GLY A 260 -10.22 -0.65 -3.65
C GLY A 260 -8.77 -0.21 -3.73
N SER A 261 -8.30 0.19 -4.91
CA SER A 261 -6.93 0.62 -5.14
C SER A 261 -6.67 2.09 -4.85
N SER A 262 -7.72 2.92 -4.79
CA SER A 262 -7.62 4.40 -4.75
C SER A 262 -8.94 5.02 -4.27
N TYR A 263 -8.99 6.35 -4.24
CA TYR A 263 -10.21 7.16 -4.05
C TYR A 263 -10.95 6.96 -2.73
N LEU A 264 -10.25 6.50 -1.69
CA LEU A 264 -10.68 6.69 -0.32
C LEU A 264 -10.18 8.06 0.17
N TYR A 265 -11.10 8.84 0.73
CA TYR A 265 -10.82 10.14 1.33
C TYR A 265 -11.08 10.06 2.82
N LYS A 266 -10.12 10.51 3.63
CA LYS A 266 -10.17 10.44 5.10
C LYS A 266 -9.58 11.69 5.73
N THR A 267 -10.02 11.99 6.94
CA THR A 267 -9.30 12.98 7.75
C THR A 267 -7.93 12.43 8.19
N PRO A 268 -6.90 13.28 8.35
CA PRO A 268 -5.57 12.81 8.79
C PRO A 268 -5.61 12.09 10.15
N ARG A 269 -6.46 12.55 11.08
CA ARG A 269 -6.65 11.89 12.38
C ARG A 269 -7.28 10.49 12.25
N ASP A 270 -8.15 10.28 11.27
CA ASP A 270 -8.75 8.95 10.99
C ASP A 270 -7.78 8.01 10.29
N VAL A 271 -6.87 8.55 9.47
CA VAL A 271 -5.75 7.77 8.92
C VAL A 271 -4.85 7.28 10.06
N ALA A 272 -4.57 8.14 11.04
CA ALA A 272 -3.82 7.75 12.23
C ALA A 272 -4.54 6.67 13.07
N ARG A 273 -5.90 6.68 13.17
CA ARG A 273 -6.68 5.59 13.81
C ARG A 273 -6.49 4.27 13.10
N PHE A 274 -6.52 4.27 11.78
CA PHE A 274 -6.26 3.07 11.00
C PHE A 274 -4.84 2.54 11.22
N ALA A 275 -3.84 3.39 11.19
CA ALA A 275 -2.46 3.02 11.52
C ALA A 275 -2.35 2.46 12.96
N PHE A 276 -3.10 3.02 13.90
CA PHE A 276 -3.11 2.58 15.29
C PHE A 276 -3.71 1.17 15.46
N LEU A 277 -4.69 0.79 14.64
CA LEU A 277 -5.18 -0.59 14.57
C LEU A 277 -4.04 -1.56 14.24
N TYR A 278 -3.21 -1.23 13.25
CA TYR A 278 -2.06 -2.07 12.85
C TYR A 278 -0.95 -2.05 13.91
N LEU A 279 -0.65 -0.90 14.49
CA LEU A 279 0.33 -0.79 15.60
C LEU A 279 -0.05 -1.70 16.79
N ASN A 280 -1.35 -1.88 17.02
CA ASN A 280 -1.89 -2.75 18.06
C ASN A 280 -2.24 -4.15 17.56
N GLN A 281 -1.58 -4.62 16.52
CA GLN A 281 -1.68 -5.99 16.01
C GLN A 281 -3.12 -6.39 15.64
N GLY A 282 -3.87 -5.47 15.05
CA GLY A 282 -5.24 -5.69 14.63
C GLY A 282 -6.27 -5.70 15.77
N ARG A 283 -5.89 -5.24 16.96
CA ARG A 283 -6.81 -5.08 18.11
C ARG A 283 -7.30 -3.64 18.22
N TRP A 284 -8.53 -3.51 18.67
CA TRP A 284 -9.12 -2.23 19.07
C TRP A 284 -9.99 -2.44 20.30
N ALA A 285 -9.63 -1.80 21.40
CA ALA A 285 -10.20 -2.07 22.72
C ALA A 285 -10.15 -3.57 23.04
N GLU A 286 -11.25 -4.15 23.45
CA GLU A 286 -11.34 -5.58 23.78
C GLU A 286 -11.49 -6.49 22.52
N ASN A 287 -11.64 -5.88 21.34
CA ASN A 287 -11.93 -6.62 20.12
C ASN A 287 -10.65 -6.89 19.29
N GLN A 288 -10.46 -8.14 18.91
CA GLN A 288 -9.54 -8.50 17.83
C GLN A 288 -10.25 -8.28 16.50
N ILE A 289 -9.88 -7.27 15.73
CA ILE A 289 -10.52 -6.89 14.46
C ILE A 289 -9.93 -7.71 13.30
N LEU A 290 -8.61 -7.73 13.18
CA LEU A 290 -7.90 -8.52 12.18
C LEU A 290 -7.50 -9.88 12.76
N PRO A 291 -7.26 -10.92 11.93
CA PRO A 291 -6.74 -12.20 12.43
C PRO A 291 -5.47 -12.03 13.26
N GLU A 292 -5.24 -12.85 14.26
CA GLU A 292 -4.05 -12.74 15.14
C GLU A 292 -2.72 -12.74 14.37
N ASN A 293 -2.61 -13.54 13.32
CA ASN A 293 -1.40 -13.64 12.49
C ASN A 293 -1.36 -12.64 11.33
N TRP A 294 -2.37 -11.73 11.24
CA TRP A 294 -2.48 -10.80 10.12
C TRP A 294 -1.29 -9.86 10.00
N LEU A 295 -0.76 -9.41 11.14
CA LEU A 295 0.41 -8.54 11.17
C LEU A 295 1.69 -9.25 10.74
N THR A 296 1.85 -10.52 11.07
CA THR A 296 2.96 -11.31 10.53
C THR A 296 2.88 -11.39 9.01
N PHE A 297 1.71 -11.69 8.46
CA PHE A 297 1.47 -11.68 7.02
C PHE A 297 1.72 -10.30 6.40
N THR A 298 1.22 -9.23 7.02
CA THR A 298 1.40 -7.84 6.55
C THR A 298 2.87 -7.39 6.56
N ARG A 299 3.66 -7.84 7.52
CA ARG A 299 5.08 -7.47 7.68
C ARG A 299 6.03 -8.32 6.85
N THR A 300 5.58 -9.49 6.39
CA THR A 300 6.41 -10.39 5.60
C THR A 300 6.51 -9.88 4.17
N ILE A 301 7.72 -9.68 3.69
CA ILE A 301 7.96 -9.34 2.28
C ILE A 301 7.31 -10.39 1.37
N SER A 302 6.72 -9.96 0.25
CA SER A 302 6.00 -10.89 -0.63
C SER A 302 6.87 -12.11 -0.97
N PRO A 303 6.39 -13.34 -0.72
CA PRO A 303 7.15 -14.56 -1.05
C PRO A 303 7.52 -14.68 -2.53
N ALA A 304 6.77 -14.02 -3.40
CA ALA A 304 7.02 -13.98 -4.84
C ALA A 304 8.35 -13.29 -5.21
N TYR A 305 8.93 -12.48 -4.32
CA TYR A 305 10.28 -11.94 -4.52
C TYR A 305 11.36 -13.01 -4.62
N LYS A 306 11.12 -14.20 -4.11
CA LYS A 306 12.06 -15.33 -4.27
C LYS A 306 12.33 -15.65 -5.73
N GLU A 307 11.33 -15.45 -6.58
CA GLU A 307 11.39 -15.77 -8.01
C GLU A 307 11.45 -14.53 -8.91
N THR A 308 11.09 -13.36 -8.38
CA THR A 308 11.18 -12.10 -9.13
C THR A 308 12.64 -11.80 -9.44
N PRO A 309 13.03 -11.71 -10.74
CA PRO A 309 14.36 -11.24 -11.08
C PRO A 309 14.56 -9.84 -10.51
N TYR A 310 15.73 -9.61 -9.90
CA TYR A 310 16.07 -8.24 -9.50
C TYR A 310 16.45 -7.45 -10.75
N TYR A 311 15.56 -6.58 -11.19
CA TYR A 311 15.87 -5.53 -12.15
C TYR A 311 15.85 -4.20 -11.40
N LYS A 312 16.93 -3.44 -11.50
CA LYS A 312 17.01 -2.10 -10.92
C LYS A 312 15.80 -1.29 -11.40
N GLY A 313 14.96 -0.85 -10.46
CA GLY A 313 13.74 -0.09 -10.74
C GLY A 313 12.41 -0.86 -10.76
N LEU A 314 12.39 -2.21 -10.64
CA LEU A 314 11.14 -2.99 -10.62
C LEU A 314 10.83 -3.65 -9.27
N SER A 315 11.81 -3.78 -8.38
CA SER A 315 11.66 -4.52 -7.11
C SER A 315 12.19 -3.77 -5.90
N GLU A 316 12.36 -2.46 -6.03
CA GLU A 316 12.94 -1.63 -4.95
C GLU A 316 11.97 -1.43 -3.78
N ASP A 317 10.68 -1.75 -3.96
CA ASP A 317 9.62 -1.26 -3.08
C ASP A 317 9.38 -2.10 -1.82
N ASN A 318 10.08 -3.22 -1.61
CA ASN A 318 9.87 -4.05 -0.42
C ASN A 318 8.38 -4.37 -0.13
N MET A 319 7.62 -4.72 -1.16
CA MET A 319 6.17 -4.95 -1.05
C MET A 319 5.85 -6.20 -0.24
N THR A 320 4.77 -6.09 0.49
CA THR A 320 4.14 -7.18 1.24
C THR A 320 2.69 -7.38 0.74
N SER A 321 1.78 -7.78 1.61
CA SER A 321 0.35 -7.85 1.29
C SER A 321 -0.29 -6.46 1.34
N GLN A 322 -0.24 -5.71 0.25
CA GLN A 322 -0.80 -4.34 0.10
C GLN A 322 -0.19 -3.30 1.08
N TRP A 323 1.02 -3.57 1.57
CA TRP A 323 1.85 -2.70 2.41
C TRP A 323 3.30 -2.78 1.94
N TYR A 324 4.19 -2.03 2.59
CA TYR A 324 5.63 -2.07 2.41
C TYR A 324 6.31 -2.40 3.74
N THR A 325 7.39 -3.17 3.69
CA THR A 325 8.25 -3.47 4.84
C THR A 325 9.61 -2.79 4.69
N ASN A 326 10.39 -2.66 5.77
CA ASN A 326 11.76 -2.15 5.71
C ASN A 326 12.81 -3.24 5.94
N THR A 327 12.45 -4.51 5.76
CA THR A 327 13.38 -5.63 5.98
C THR A 327 14.42 -5.77 4.90
N GLY A 328 14.13 -5.29 3.68
CA GLY A 328 14.88 -5.70 2.50
C GLY A 328 14.78 -7.20 2.23
N TYR A 329 15.51 -7.65 1.24
CA TYR A 329 15.77 -9.05 0.97
C TYR A 329 17.22 -9.20 0.45
N PRO A 330 18.21 -9.12 1.34
CA PRO A 330 19.64 -9.03 0.97
C PRO A 330 20.12 -10.17 0.07
N GLU A 331 19.61 -11.40 0.29
CA GLU A 331 19.95 -12.58 -0.53
C GLU A 331 19.53 -12.44 -2.00
N ARG A 332 18.59 -11.52 -2.27
CA ARG A 332 18.13 -11.14 -3.60
C ARG A 332 18.66 -9.79 -4.06
N GLY A 333 19.52 -9.15 -3.27
CA GLY A 333 20.05 -7.82 -3.55
C GLY A 333 19.04 -6.68 -3.34
N ILE A 334 17.89 -6.94 -2.68
CA ILE A 334 16.88 -5.92 -2.41
C ILE A 334 17.27 -5.19 -1.12
N PRO A 335 17.64 -3.90 -1.17
CA PRO A 335 18.01 -3.15 0.02
C PRO A 335 16.78 -2.80 0.88
N LYS A 336 17.02 -2.27 2.08
CA LYS A 336 15.99 -1.59 2.86
C LYS A 336 15.47 -0.39 2.06
N ALA A 337 14.15 -0.17 2.08
CA ALA A 337 13.53 0.98 1.43
C ALA A 337 13.94 2.30 2.09
N TRP A 338 14.07 2.29 3.42
CA TRP A 338 14.51 3.42 4.25
C TRP A 338 15.72 3.02 5.09
N PRO A 339 16.96 3.21 4.58
CA PRO A 339 18.18 2.74 5.22
C PRO A 339 18.38 3.23 6.67
N ASP A 340 18.00 4.48 6.96
CA ASP A 340 18.17 5.09 8.28
C ASP A 340 16.99 4.83 9.24
N ALA A 341 15.93 4.15 8.78
CA ALA A 341 14.78 3.81 9.61
C ALA A 341 14.88 2.39 10.20
N ASP A 342 14.06 2.15 11.22
CA ASP A 342 13.98 0.84 11.87
C ASP A 342 13.56 -0.23 10.86
N GLU A 343 14.19 -1.39 10.94
CA GLU A 343 13.83 -2.52 10.10
C GLU A 343 12.43 -3.06 10.42
N ASN A 344 12.07 -3.02 11.69
CA ASN A 344 10.78 -3.50 12.19
C ASN A 344 9.68 -2.43 12.08
N MET A 345 9.45 -1.96 10.85
CA MET A 345 8.38 -1.04 10.52
C MET A 345 7.63 -1.48 9.28
N ILE A 346 6.44 -0.93 9.09
CA ILE A 346 5.68 -1.01 7.83
C ILE A 346 5.27 0.38 7.37
N ALA A 347 5.03 0.49 6.07
CA ALA A 347 4.52 1.71 5.48
C ALA A 347 3.38 1.44 4.50
N ALA A 348 2.46 2.41 4.37
CA ALA A 348 1.53 2.50 3.27
C ALA A 348 1.82 3.78 2.50
N LEU A 349 1.96 3.67 1.17
CA LEU A 349 2.35 4.77 0.30
C LEU A 349 1.27 5.02 -0.76
N GLY A 350 1.02 6.27 -1.05
CA GLY A 350 0.11 6.71 -2.09
C GLY A 350 0.73 7.78 -2.97
N HIS A 351 0.22 7.87 -4.18
CA HIS A 351 0.68 8.82 -5.19
C HIS A 351 0.74 10.23 -4.62
N TRP A 352 1.78 10.99 -4.98
CA TRP A 352 2.03 12.37 -4.58
C TRP A 352 2.18 12.61 -3.07
N GLY A 353 2.75 11.62 -2.34
CA GLY A 353 3.19 11.84 -0.96
C GLY A 353 2.17 11.53 0.13
N GLN A 354 1.22 10.62 -0.12
CA GLN A 354 0.39 10.04 0.93
C GLN A 354 1.19 8.95 1.63
N GLN A 355 1.42 9.08 2.94
CA GLN A 355 2.36 8.22 3.67
C GLN A 355 1.84 7.89 5.07
N ILE A 356 1.89 6.61 5.41
CA ILE A 356 1.73 6.10 6.77
C ILE A 356 3.00 5.32 7.10
N PHE A 357 3.65 5.64 8.21
CA PHE A 357 4.76 4.87 8.76
C PHE A 357 4.41 4.40 10.17
N ILE A 358 4.61 3.10 10.45
CA ILE A 358 4.30 2.47 11.72
C ILE A 358 5.57 1.80 12.26
N PHE A 359 6.08 2.30 13.37
CA PHE A 359 7.28 1.83 14.06
C PHE A 359 6.88 1.04 15.31
N PHE A 360 6.87 -0.28 15.21
CA PHE A 360 6.40 -1.16 16.28
C PHE A 360 7.27 -1.09 17.54
N ASP A 361 8.59 -1.03 17.38
CA ASP A 361 9.52 -1.01 18.52
C ASP A 361 9.53 0.33 19.26
N ARG A 362 9.01 1.38 18.63
CA ARG A 362 8.97 2.75 19.16
C ARG A 362 7.59 3.21 19.58
N ASP A 363 6.56 2.41 19.39
CA ASP A 363 5.17 2.84 19.58
C ASP A 363 4.87 4.20 18.92
N LEU A 364 5.28 4.31 17.64
CA LEU A 364 5.26 5.55 16.87
C LEU A 364 4.52 5.36 15.56
N ILE A 365 3.66 6.32 15.23
CA ILE A 365 3.00 6.46 13.93
C ILE A 365 3.29 7.84 13.37
N ILE A 366 3.60 7.89 12.09
CA ILE A 366 3.70 9.14 11.33
C ILE A 366 2.74 9.04 10.16
N VAL A 367 1.86 10.02 10.02
CA VAL A 367 0.97 10.17 8.86
C VAL A 367 1.31 11.50 8.20
N ARG A 368 1.72 11.46 6.94
CA ARG A 368 1.90 12.63 6.10
C ARG A 368 0.98 12.52 4.89
N LEU A 369 0.22 13.56 4.62
CA LEU A 369 -0.57 13.70 3.40
C LEU A 369 -0.07 14.94 2.65
N GLY A 370 0.10 14.83 1.33
CA GLY A 370 0.71 15.88 0.54
C GLY A 370 0.31 15.85 -0.93
N ASP A 371 1.00 16.68 -1.73
CA ASP A 371 0.81 16.79 -3.19
C ASP A 371 2.18 16.99 -3.89
N ASP A 372 3.18 16.20 -3.52
CA ASP A 372 4.53 16.26 -4.09
C ASP A 372 4.54 15.59 -5.47
N ARG A 373 4.51 16.36 -6.52
CA ARG A 373 4.40 15.81 -7.88
C ARG A 373 5.74 15.44 -8.52
N ASP A 374 6.82 15.88 -7.96
CA ASP A 374 8.19 15.66 -8.46
C ASP A 374 9.06 14.76 -7.57
N GLY A 375 8.48 14.21 -6.48
CA GLY A 375 9.22 13.36 -5.55
C GLY A 375 10.25 14.11 -4.69
N SER A 376 10.12 15.41 -4.51
CA SER A 376 11.07 16.23 -3.74
C SER A 376 11.15 15.90 -2.25
N PHE A 377 10.13 15.25 -1.68
CA PHE A 377 10.15 14.86 -0.28
C PHE A 377 10.97 13.58 -0.08
N ASP A 378 12.16 13.70 0.46
CA ASP A 378 12.99 12.58 0.84
C ASP A 378 12.48 11.94 2.14
N GLN A 379 11.77 10.83 1.99
CA GLN A 379 11.19 10.07 3.10
C GLN A 379 12.26 9.58 4.08
N ASN A 380 13.36 9.03 3.58
CA ASN A 380 14.42 8.48 4.44
C ASN A 380 15.08 9.56 5.29
N LYS A 381 15.38 10.71 4.71
CA LYS A 381 15.91 11.88 5.41
C LYS A 381 14.92 12.35 6.51
N PHE A 382 13.65 12.47 6.19
CA PHE A 382 12.63 12.88 7.17
C PHE A 382 12.52 11.90 8.33
N LEU A 383 12.41 10.60 8.01
CA LEU A 383 12.34 9.56 9.04
C LEU A 383 13.58 9.56 9.92
N LYS A 384 14.79 9.68 9.34
CA LYS A 384 16.03 9.81 10.09
C LYS A 384 15.97 10.96 11.09
N MET A 385 15.59 12.16 10.63
CA MET A 385 15.49 13.34 11.50
C MET A 385 14.51 13.15 12.67
N ILE A 386 13.33 12.55 12.41
CA ILE A 386 12.36 12.24 13.48
C ILE A 386 12.92 11.21 14.46
N LEU A 387 13.54 10.14 13.96
CA LEU A 387 14.06 9.06 14.81
C LEU A 387 15.27 9.53 15.65
N GLU A 388 16.14 10.38 15.12
CA GLU A 388 17.25 11.00 15.84
C GLU A 388 16.79 12.00 16.91
N SER A 389 15.59 12.55 16.78
CA SER A 389 14.99 13.42 17.79
C SER A 389 14.45 12.66 19.02
N LEU A 390 14.23 11.35 18.90
CA LEU A 390 13.85 10.50 20.05
C LEU A 390 15.06 10.19 20.94
N GLN A 391 14.84 10.23 22.26
CA GLN A 391 15.85 9.92 23.26
C GLN A 391 16.07 8.41 23.41
#